data_c268a52b37e0e45254976e0f3ac5aec4
#
_entry.id   c268a52b37e0e45254976e0f3ac5aec4
#
_cell.length_a   1.000
_cell.length_b   1.000
_cell.length_c   1.000
_cell.angle_alpha   90.00
_cell.angle_beta   90.00
_cell.angle_gamma   90.00
#
_symmetry.space_group_name_H-M   'P 1'
#
loop_
_entity.id
_entity.type
_entity.pdbx_description
1 polymer ?
#
loop_
_entity_poly.entity_id
_entity_poly.type
_entity_poly.pdbx_seq_one_letter_code
_entity_poly.pdbx_strand_id
1 'polypeptide(L)'
;METDVVIVGAGPAGIFTALEMRKRGSRQRILIVEKGLAVEDRRCPKNITGRCVNCKPYCYITTGFSGAGAFSDGKLSLSYEVGGDLPSLIGERKAQETIDYTDSIYLSFGADGTVEGINNSEAVKEIRRRAIRAGLKLVDCPIRHLGTEKAQDIYYAIEQYLLEHDVEILFGHACTNLILENGVCRGVIVDSGKTTFDVKAKHVVVATGRRGADWLESICAEHGIAHQPGTVDIGVRVEVRNEVMETVNEVLYESKLIGYPQPFRNKVRTFCQNPGGFVSQENYDNDLAVVNGHAYKEKKSPNTNLAILCSHNFNVPFDQPIAYA
;
A
#
# COMPACT_ATOMS: atom_id res chain seq x y z
N MET A 1 3.00 -4.43 -30.18
CA MET A 1 4.24 -4.13 -29.39
C MET A 1 4.82 -5.42 -28.85
N GLU A 2 6.14 -5.51 -28.62
CA GLU A 2 6.76 -6.73 -28.12
C GLU A 2 7.87 -6.41 -27.10
N THR A 3 7.87 -7.12 -25.98
CA THR A 3 8.85 -6.98 -24.90
C THR A 3 9.22 -8.35 -24.32
N ASP A 4 10.22 -8.44 -23.43
CA ASP A 4 10.52 -9.70 -22.75
C ASP A 4 9.66 -9.85 -21.46
N VAL A 5 9.49 -8.75 -20.73
CA VAL A 5 8.70 -8.71 -19.49
C VAL A 5 7.74 -7.54 -19.55
N VAL A 6 6.45 -7.78 -19.36
CA VAL A 6 5.46 -6.73 -19.11
C VAL A 6 5.01 -6.79 -17.65
N ILE A 7 5.00 -5.63 -17.01
CA ILE A 7 4.56 -5.45 -15.62
C ILE A 7 3.29 -4.61 -15.65
N VAL A 8 2.19 -5.14 -15.15
CA VAL A 8 0.89 -4.45 -15.08
C VAL A 8 0.76 -3.77 -13.72
N GLY A 9 0.86 -2.46 -13.72
CA GLY A 9 0.79 -1.59 -12.55
C GLY A 9 2.15 -1.09 -12.07
N ALA A 10 2.25 0.22 -11.91
CA ALA A 10 3.42 0.93 -11.36
C ALA A 10 3.26 1.26 -9.86
N GLY A 11 2.60 0.41 -9.09
CA GLY A 11 2.63 0.45 -7.63
C GLY A 11 3.95 -0.12 -7.09
N PRO A 12 4.17 -0.12 -5.75
CA PRO A 12 5.42 -0.62 -5.18
C PRO A 12 5.84 -2.00 -5.68
N ALA A 13 4.91 -2.95 -5.81
CA ALA A 13 5.24 -4.30 -6.30
C ALA A 13 5.81 -4.29 -7.73
N GLY A 14 5.20 -3.54 -8.65
CA GLY A 14 5.68 -3.42 -10.03
C GLY A 14 7.01 -2.70 -10.13
N ILE A 15 7.14 -1.57 -9.42
CA ILE A 15 8.36 -0.77 -9.35
C ILE A 15 9.53 -1.61 -8.83
N PHE A 16 9.35 -2.27 -7.68
CA PHE A 16 10.40 -3.09 -7.08
C PHE A 16 10.75 -4.32 -7.92
N THR A 17 9.80 -4.87 -8.68
CA THR A 17 10.09 -5.92 -9.67
C THR A 17 11.08 -5.40 -10.72
N ALA A 18 10.80 -4.26 -11.33
CA ALA A 18 11.67 -3.67 -12.34
C ALA A 18 13.04 -3.27 -11.76
N LEU A 19 13.05 -2.62 -10.58
CA LEU A 19 14.27 -2.25 -9.87
C LEU A 19 15.18 -3.45 -9.61
N GLU A 20 14.60 -4.52 -9.06
CA GLU A 20 15.34 -5.72 -8.71
C GLU A 20 15.90 -6.42 -9.95
N MET A 21 15.14 -6.47 -11.03
CA MET A 21 15.63 -7.00 -12.30
C MET A 21 16.86 -6.21 -12.81
N ARG A 22 16.81 -4.88 -12.76
CA ARG A 22 17.94 -4.03 -13.18
C ARG A 22 19.14 -4.14 -12.26
N LYS A 23 18.92 -4.12 -10.95
CA LYS A 23 19.99 -4.30 -9.94
C LYS A 23 20.71 -5.65 -10.07
N ARG A 24 19.99 -6.71 -10.47
CA ARG A 24 20.57 -8.03 -10.75
C ARG A 24 21.19 -8.16 -12.16
N GLY A 25 21.27 -7.09 -12.91
CA GLY A 25 21.90 -7.07 -14.23
C GLY A 25 21.08 -7.71 -15.34
N SER A 26 19.76 -7.85 -15.18
CA SER A 26 18.87 -8.33 -16.25
C SER A 26 18.94 -7.41 -17.45
N ARG A 27 19.17 -7.97 -18.65
CA ARG A 27 19.17 -7.27 -19.93
C ARG A 27 17.85 -7.43 -20.70
N GLN A 28 16.84 -8.04 -20.08
CA GLN A 28 15.52 -8.19 -20.68
C GLN A 28 14.88 -6.82 -20.91
N ARG A 29 14.15 -6.66 -22.01
CA ARG A 29 13.32 -5.49 -22.25
C ARG A 29 12.15 -5.54 -21.26
N ILE A 30 12.01 -4.49 -20.45
CA ILE A 30 10.97 -4.37 -19.42
C ILE A 30 10.04 -3.23 -19.81
N LEU A 31 8.75 -3.53 -19.83
CA LEU A 31 7.70 -2.55 -20.02
C LEU A 31 6.78 -2.55 -18.79
N ILE A 32 6.55 -1.39 -18.20
CA ILE A 32 5.53 -1.18 -17.19
C ILE A 32 4.31 -0.53 -17.85
N VAL A 33 3.12 -1.09 -17.64
CA VAL A 33 1.84 -0.52 -18.08
C VAL A 33 1.11 0.02 -16.86
N GLU A 34 0.92 1.35 -16.83
CA GLU A 34 0.27 2.03 -15.71
C GLU A 34 -0.91 2.88 -16.20
N LYS A 35 -2.09 2.64 -15.64
CA LYS A 35 -3.31 3.36 -16.03
C LYS A 35 -3.33 4.83 -15.59
N GLY A 36 -2.56 5.17 -14.56
CA GLY A 36 -2.43 6.52 -14.06
C GLY A 36 -1.25 7.28 -14.67
N LEU A 37 -0.89 8.37 -14.03
CA LEU A 37 0.12 9.33 -14.50
C LEU A 37 1.47 9.12 -13.82
N ALA A 38 2.52 9.74 -14.37
CA ALA A 38 3.83 9.93 -13.75
C ALA A 38 3.71 10.69 -12.41
N VAL A 39 4.72 10.59 -11.54
CA VAL A 39 4.64 11.23 -10.20
C VAL A 39 4.39 12.72 -10.30
N GLU A 40 5.11 13.42 -11.16
CA GLU A 40 5.06 14.88 -11.32
C GLU A 40 3.74 15.41 -11.89
N ASP A 41 3.01 14.57 -12.62
CA ASP A 41 1.74 14.92 -13.24
C ASP A 41 0.52 14.67 -12.34
N ARG A 42 0.73 14.01 -11.20
CA ARG A 42 -0.32 13.65 -10.27
C ARG A 42 -0.61 14.80 -9.30
N ARG A 43 -1.76 15.43 -9.43
CA ARG A 43 -2.20 16.52 -8.56
C ARG A 43 -3.63 16.33 -8.10
N CYS A 44 -3.85 16.42 -6.79
CA CYS A 44 -5.19 16.32 -6.23
C CYS A 44 -5.93 17.67 -6.37
N PRO A 45 -7.06 17.71 -7.08
CA PRO A 45 -7.84 18.95 -7.19
C PRO A 45 -8.33 19.50 -5.85
N LYS A 46 -8.45 18.66 -4.81
CA LYS A 46 -8.82 19.09 -3.45
C LYS A 46 -7.90 20.18 -2.92
N ASN A 47 -6.62 20.20 -3.30
CA ASN A 47 -5.67 21.21 -2.88
C ASN A 47 -6.06 22.62 -3.36
N ILE A 48 -6.83 22.70 -4.44
CA ILE A 48 -7.34 23.97 -5.02
C ILE A 48 -8.80 24.20 -4.61
N THR A 49 -9.64 23.15 -4.69
CA THR A 49 -11.09 23.25 -4.48
C THR A 49 -11.53 23.19 -3.01
N GLY A 50 -10.60 22.80 -2.11
CA GLY A 50 -10.88 22.58 -0.69
C GLY A 50 -11.68 21.29 -0.39
N ARG A 51 -12.23 20.62 -1.41
CA ARG A 51 -13.03 19.41 -1.27
C ARG A 51 -12.70 18.35 -2.31
N CYS A 52 -12.93 17.07 -1.98
CA CYS A 52 -12.77 15.99 -2.95
C CYS A 52 -13.82 16.11 -4.06
N VAL A 53 -13.37 16.02 -5.33
CA VAL A 53 -14.22 16.12 -6.51
C VAL A 53 -14.52 14.76 -7.16
N ASN A 54 -14.12 13.65 -6.51
CA ASN A 54 -14.28 12.28 -6.98
C ASN A 54 -13.80 12.12 -8.44
N CYS A 55 -12.49 12.34 -8.65
CA CYS A 55 -11.87 12.33 -9.97
C CYS A 55 -12.21 11.08 -10.79
N LYS A 56 -12.51 11.28 -12.07
CA LYS A 56 -12.75 10.22 -13.04
C LYS A 56 -11.65 10.25 -14.12
N PRO A 57 -11.26 9.11 -14.72
CA PRO A 57 -11.72 7.74 -14.45
C PRO A 57 -11.17 7.14 -13.15
N TYR A 58 -10.20 7.75 -12.51
CA TYR A 58 -9.57 7.27 -11.26
C TYR A 58 -9.05 8.43 -10.40
N CYS A 59 -8.83 8.17 -9.13
CA CYS A 59 -8.27 9.12 -8.18
C CYS A 59 -6.75 9.30 -8.41
N TYR A 60 -6.29 10.53 -8.65
CA TYR A 60 -4.87 10.84 -8.86
C TYR A 60 -3.97 10.58 -7.64
N ILE A 61 -4.54 10.48 -6.44
CA ILE A 61 -3.78 10.15 -5.22
C ILE A 61 -3.47 8.65 -5.13
N THR A 62 -4.41 7.79 -5.57
CA THR A 62 -4.28 6.33 -5.39
C THR A 62 -3.82 5.59 -6.63
N THR A 63 -3.79 6.25 -7.81
CA THR A 63 -3.51 5.64 -9.10
C THR A 63 -2.44 6.43 -9.85
N GLY A 64 -1.48 5.74 -10.43
CA GLY A 64 -0.29 6.28 -11.08
C GLY A 64 1.00 5.71 -10.50
N PHE A 65 2.14 6.19 -10.95
CA PHE A 65 3.44 5.72 -10.47
C PHE A 65 3.54 5.83 -8.94
N SER A 66 4.03 4.82 -8.29
CA SER A 66 4.03 4.59 -6.84
C SER A 66 2.68 4.15 -6.21
N GLY A 67 1.60 4.08 -6.97
CA GLY A 67 0.28 3.87 -6.37
C GLY A 67 -0.07 4.98 -5.36
N ALA A 68 -0.52 4.63 -4.15
CA ALA A 68 -0.76 5.60 -3.08
C ALA A 68 0.53 6.05 -2.35
N GLY A 69 1.67 5.38 -2.58
CA GLY A 69 2.90 5.56 -1.80
C GLY A 69 3.44 6.99 -1.78
N ALA A 70 3.53 7.65 -2.94
CA ALA A 70 4.05 9.01 -3.05
C ALA A 70 3.12 10.10 -2.46
N PHE A 71 1.85 9.77 -2.18
CA PHE A 71 0.84 10.72 -1.72
C PHE A 71 0.24 10.37 -0.36
N SER A 72 0.81 9.38 0.32
CA SER A 72 0.50 9.03 1.70
C SER A 72 1.43 9.77 2.66
N ASP A 73 1.32 9.50 3.96
CA ASP A 73 2.28 9.98 4.96
C ASP A 73 3.66 9.29 4.86
N GLY A 74 3.81 8.30 3.98
CA GLY A 74 5.09 7.66 3.70
C GLY A 74 5.67 6.87 4.86
N LYS A 75 4.82 6.21 5.66
CA LYS A 75 5.27 5.33 6.74
C LYS A 75 5.70 3.97 6.20
N LEU A 76 6.96 3.64 6.39
CA LEU A 76 7.51 2.30 6.15
C LEU A 76 7.62 1.56 7.46
N SER A 77 6.85 0.49 7.62
CA SER A 77 6.94 -0.41 8.79
C SER A 77 8.12 -1.35 8.60
N LEU A 78 9.06 -1.35 9.53
CA LEU A 78 10.32 -2.08 9.44
C LEU A 78 10.33 -3.39 10.24
N SER A 79 9.16 -3.95 10.52
CA SER A 79 9.02 -5.23 11.22
C SER A 79 7.96 -6.10 10.58
N TYR A 80 8.23 -7.38 10.45
CA TYR A 80 7.27 -8.38 9.97
C TYR A 80 6.06 -8.55 10.89
N GLU A 81 6.17 -8.17 12.17
CA GLU A 81 5.06 -8.22 13.13
C GLU A 81 3.98 -7.15 12.90
N VAL A 82 4.28 -6.12 12.10
CA VAL A 82 3.39 -4.95 11.98
C VAL A 82 2.16 -5.24 11.12
N GLY A 83 2.24 -6.12 10.15
CA GLY A 83 1.08 -6.47 9.32
C GLY A 83 1.43 -7.37 8.15
N GLY A 84 0.38 -7.81 7.45
CA GLY A 84 0.51 -8.78 6.37
C GLY A 84 0.72 -10.20 6.90
N ASP A 85 0.84 -11.13 5.97
CA ASP A 85 1.00 -12.56 6.25
C ASP A 85 2.25 -13.16 5.59
N LEU A 86 3.20 -12.29 5.23
CA LEU A 86 4.45 -12.68 4.59
C LEU A 86 5.24 -13.73 5.38
N PRO A 87 5.32 -13.64 6.75
CA PRO A 87 6.02 -14.65 7.53
C PRO A 87 5.47 -16.07 7.40
N SER A 88 4.17 -16.23 7.20
CA SER A 88 3.56 -17.54 7.00
C SER A 88 3.96 -18.19 5.68
N LEU A 89 4.29 -17.39 4.68
CA LEU A 89 4.68 -17.83 3.33
C LEU A 89 6.17 -18.13 3.20
N ILE A 90 7.04 -17.30 3.80
CA ILE A 90 8.50 -17.37 3.58
C ILE A 90 9.32 -17.52 4.88
N GLY A 91 8.66 -17.57 6.05
CA GLY A 91 9.28 -17.59 7.36
C GLY A 91 9.69 -16.20 7.88
N GLU A 92 9.71 -16.04 9.20
CA GLU A 92 9.96 -14.75 9.87
C GLU A 92 11.32 -14.14 9.51
N ARG A 93 12.38 -14.94 9.53
CA ARG A 93 13.74 -14.48 9.21
C ARG A 93 13.82 -13.90 7.81
N LYS A 94 13.31 -14.63 6.81
CA LYS A 94 13.35 -14.17 5.42
C LYS A 94 12.43 -12.98 5.19
N ALA A 95 11.30 -12.91 5.89
CA ALA A 95 10.40 -11.76 5.84
C ALA A 95 11.12 -10.51 6.36
N GLN A 96 11.83 -10.60 7.51
CA GLN A 96 12.60 -9.47 8.05
C GLN A 96 13.76 -9.07 7.11
N GLU A 97 14.55 -10.02 6.62
CA GLU A 97 15.62 -9.76 5.66
C GLU A 97 15.11 -9.03 4.40
N THR A 98 13.91 -9.38 3.94
CA THR A 98 13.28 -8.73 2.78
C THR A 98 12.83 -7.30 3.09
N ILE A 99 12.29 -7.07 4.29
CA ILE A 99 11.91 -5.74 4.77
C ILE A 99 13.16 -4.84 4.88
N ASP A 100 14.22 -5.33 5.51
CA ASP A 100 15.48 -4.61 5.68
C ASP A 100 16.11 -4.26 4.34
N TYR A 101 16.08 -5.19 3.38
CA TYR A 101 16.52 -4.95 2.02
C TYR A 101 15.69 -3.88 1.32
N THR A 102 14.37 -3.95 1.44
CA THR A 102 13.46 -2.95 0.87
C THR A 102 13.72 -1.56 1.46
N ASP A 103 13.92 -1.47 2.77
CA ASP A 103 14.29 -0.23 3.46
C ASP A 103 15.61 0.35 2.93
N SER A 104 16.61 -0.51 2.71
CA SER A 104 17.90 -0.10 2.14
C SER A 104 17.76 0.53 0.74
N ILE A 105 16.78 0.09 -0.03
CA ILE A 105 16.47 0.69 -1.34
C ILE A 105 15.93 2.11 -1.15
N TYR A 106 14.94 2.32 -0.28
CA TYR A 106 14.43 3.66 0.01
C TYR A 106 15.52 4.61 0.51
N LEU A 107 16.41 4.12 1.38
CA LEU A 107 17.59 4.88 1.84
C LEU A 107 18.49 5.29 0.67
N SER A 108 18.73 4.39 -0.30
CA SER A 108 19.56 4.69 -1.47
C SER A 108 18.96 5.74 -2.40
N PHE A 109 17.64 5.96 -2.33
CA PHE A 109 16.92 7.02 -3.04
C PHE A 109 16.62 8.26 -2.18
N GLY A 110 17.31 8.41 -1.05
CA GLY A 110 17.29 9.63 -0.24
C GLY A 110 16.30 9.64 0.93
N ALA A 111 15.77 8.48 1.34
CA ALA A 111 15.00 8.42 2.59
C ALA A 111 15.88 8.81 3.78
N ASP A 112 15.26 9.40 4.81
CA ASP A 112 15.94 9.77 6.05
C ASP A 112 16.35 8.52 6.83
N GLY A 113 17.56 8.56 7.44
CA GLY A 113 18.09 7.46 8.25
C GLY A 113 17.38 7.24 9.58
N THR A 114 16.53 8.18 10.01
CA THR A 114 15.84 8.12 11.31
C THR A 114 14.79 7.00 11.32
N VAL A 115 14.79 6.20 12.36
CA VAL A 115 13.75 5.18 12.63
C VAL A 115 13.08 5.53 13.94
N GLU A 116 11.77 5.73 13.88
CA GLU A 116 10.92 5.93 15.05
C GLU A 116 10.50 4.58 15.67
N GLY A 117 10.11 4.60 16.95
CA GLY A 117 9.54 3.41 17.61
C GLY A 117 10.55 2.33 18.02
N ILE A 118 11.85 2.60 17.95
CA ILE A 118 12.91 1.68 18.40
C ILE A 118 13.35 1.91 19.87
N ASN A 119 12.83 2.95 20.50
CA ASN A 119 13.18 3.28 21.87
C ASN A 119 12.45 2.36 22.85
N ASN A 120 13.19 1.51 23.54
CA ASN A 120 12.67 0.64 24.61
C ASN A 120 12.87 1.26 26.00
N SER A 121 12.48 2.53 26.16
CA SER A 121 12.54 3.26 27.43
C SER A 121 11.65 2.65 28.53
N GLU A 122 11.85 3.03 29.77
CA GLU A 122 10.94 2.63 30.86
C GLU A 122 9.50 3.09 30.61
N ALA A 123 9.30 4.21 29.95
CA ALA A 123 7.99 4.68 29.55
C ALA A 123 7.29 3.71 28.57
N VAL A 124 8.01 3.20 27.56
CA VAL A 124 7.50 2.17 26.63
C VAL A 124 7.18 0.88 27.40
N LYS A 125 8.06 0.46 28.31
CA LYS A 125 7.83 -0.73 29.15
C LYS A 125 6.59 -0.57 30.03
N GLU A 126 6.33 0.62 30.56
CA GLU A 126 5.12 0.87 31.36
C GLU A 126 3.86 0.81 30.50
N ILE A 127 3.85 1.38 29.29
CA ILE A 127 2.74 1.21 28.35
C ILE A 127 2.52 -0.28 28.04
N ARG A 128 3.59 -1.04 27.82
CA ARG A 128 3.53 -2.49 27.58
C ARG A 128 2.91 -3.24 28.77
N ARG A 129 3.30 -2.92 30.01
CA ARG A 129 2.72 -3.50 31.23
C ARG A 129 1.23 -3.18 31.34
N ARG A 130 0.83 -1.94 31.05
CA ARG A 130 -0.59 -1.54 31.04
C ARG A 130 -1.38 -2.28 29.96
N ALA A 131 -0.81 -2.44 28.76
CA ALA A 131 -1.42 -3.23 27.69
C ALA A 131 -1.65 -4.69 28.13
N ILE A 132 -0.64 -5.33 28.71
CA ILE A 132 -0.75 -6.71 29.21
C ILE A 132 -1.85 -6.84 30.27
N ARG A 133 -1.92 -5.91 31.23
CA ARG A 133 -2.98 -5.89 32.25
C ARG A 133 -4.39 -5.74 31.66
N ALA A 134 -4.51 -5.08 30.50
CA ALA A 134 -5.74 -4.94 29.76
C ALA A 134 -6.03 -6.11 28.80
N GLY A 135 -5.21 -7.17 28.81
CA GLY A 135 -5.35 -8.31 27.90
C GLY A 135 -4.95 -8.01 26.46
N LEU A 136 -4.10 -6.99 26.26
CA LEU A 136 -3.61 -6.55 24.95
C LEU A 136 -2.12 -6.83 24.79
N LYS A 137 -1.67 -7.07 23.56
CA LYS A 137 -0.27 -7.11 23.16
C LYS A 137 0.11 -5.77 22.53
N LEU A 138 1.13 -5.09 23.08
CA LEU A 138 1.80 -4.00 22.39
C LEU A 138 2.87 -4.60 21.47
N VAL A 139 2.76 -4.32 20.17
CA VAL A 139 3.73 -4.74 19.14
C VAL A 139 4.74 -3.61 18.93
N ASP A 140 6.00 -3.96 18.84
CA ASP A 140 7.05 -3.02 18.47
C ASP A 140 6.85 -2.61 17.00
N CYS A 141 6.83 -1.31 16.77
CA CYS A 141 6.47 -0.75 15.48
C CYS A 141 7.59 0.21 15.01
N PRO A 142 8.76 -0.32 14.62
CA PRO A 142 9.81 0.51 14.04
C PRO A 142 9.32 1.07 12.70
N ILE A 143 9.38 2.39 12.56
CA ILE A 143 8.87 3.11 11.39
C ILE A 143 9.93 4.05 10.85
N ARG A 144 10.15 3.99 9.55
CA ARG A 144 10.78 5.07 8.79
C ARG A 144 9.70 5.95 8.20
N HIS A 145 9.72 7.23 8.57
CA HIS A 145 8.76 8.20 8.09
C HIS A 145 9.37 9.02 6.95
N LEU A 146 8.94 8.78 5.71
CA LEU A 146 9.43 9.52 4.55
C LEU A 146 8.92 10.97 4.56
N GLY A 147 7.70 11.19 5.06
CA GLY A 147 6.99 12.47 4.92
C GLY A 147 6.35 12.60 3.53
N THR A 148 5.23 13.33 3.47
CA THR A 148 4.42 13.40 2.24
C THR A 148 5.17 14.06 1.09
N GLU A 149 5.90 15.15 1.35
CA GLU A 149 6.66 15.88 0.31
C GLU A 149 7.86 15.05 -0.16
N LYS A 150 8.65 14.52 0.78
CA LYS A 150 9.86 13.75 0.47
C LYS A 150 9.55 12.40 -0.16
N ALA A 151 8.39 11.80 0.13
CA ALA A 151 7.95 10.58 -0.54
C ALA A 151 7.79 10.79 -2.05
N GLN A 152 7.27 11.94 -2.49
CA GLN A 152 7.17 12.26 -3.92
C GLN A 152 8.54 12.36 -4.57
N ASP A 153 9.51 13.05 -3.94
CA ASP A 153 10.88 13.18 -4.46
C ASP A 153 11.58 11.83 -4.59
N ILE A 154 11.42 10.96 -3.58
CA ILE A 154 11.99 9.60 -3.61
C ILE A 154 11.40 8.78 -4.76
N TYR A 155 10.07 8.78 -4.92
CA TYR A 155 9.44 8.02 -6.00
C TYR A 155 9.74 8.62 -7.37
N TYR A 156 9.88 9.93 -7.48
CA TYR A 156 10.37 10.57 -8.71
C TYR A 156 11.80 10.13 -9.04
N ALA A 157 12.70 10.10 -8.06
CA ALA A 157 14.06 9.61 -8.27
C ALA A 157 14.09 8.12 -8.69
N ILE A 158 13.19 7.29 -8.15
CA ILE A 158 13.04 5.90 -8.57
C ILE A 158 12.52 5.81 -10.01
N GLU A 159 11.55 6.64 -10.38
CA GLU A 159 11.01 6.70 -11.75
C GLU A 159 12.12 7.06 -12.75
N GLN A 160 12.87 8.12 -12.48
CA GLN A 160 13.99 8.53 -13.33
C GLN A 160 15.06 7.45 -13.44
N TYR A 161 15.40 6.80 -12.32
CA TYR A 161 16.34 5.68 -12.33
C TYR A 161 15.89 4.55 -13.26
N LEU A 162 14.61 4.17 -13.23
CA LEU A 162 14.08 3.11 -14.10
C LEU A 162 14.16 3.51 -15.58
N LEU A 163 13.79 4.75 -15.91
CA LEU A 163 13.88 5.29 -17.28
C LEU A 163 15.32 5.32 -17.80
N GLU A 164 16.28 5.77 -16.98
CA GLU A 164 17.71 5.80 -17.29
C GLU A 164 18.32 4.41 -17.45
N HIS A 165 17.66 3.38 -16.91
CA HIS A 165 18.09 1.98 -16.99
C HIS A 165 17.22 1.16 -17.97
N ASP A 166 16.75 1.79 -19.03
CA ASP A 166 16.03 1.14 -20.14
C ASP A 166 14.75 0.39 -19.73
N VAL A 167 14.05 0.87 -18.69
CA VAL A 167 12.68 0.42 -18.38
C VAL A 167 11.70 1.36 -19.07
N GLU A 168 10.92 0.83 -19.99
CA GLU A 168 9.85 1.60 -20.65
C GLU A 168 8.61 1.66 -19.76
N ILE A 169 7.96 2.82 -19.65
CA ILE A 169 6.75 3.01 -18.86
C ILE A 169 5.67 3.67 -19.71
N LEU A 170 4.54 2.99 -19.90
CA LEU A 170 3.37 3.52 -20.57
C LEU A 170 2.40 4.05 -19.52
N PHE A 171 2.39 5.36 -19.33
CA PHE A 171 1.43 6.06 -18.49
C PHE A 171 0.11 6.31 -19.23
N GLY A 172 -1.01 6.36 -18.49
CA GLY A 172 -2.34 6.55 -19.04
C GLY A 172 -2.83 5.35 -19.87
N HIS A 173 -2.24 4.18 -19.66
CA HIS A 173 -2.55 2.95 -20.37
C HIS A 173 -3.07 1.88 -19.41
N ALA A 174 -4.27 1.39 -19.64
CA ALA A 174 -4.89 0.36 -18.82
C ALA A 174 -4.70 -1.03 -19.46
N CYS A 175 -4.22 -1.99 -18.67
CA CYS A 175 -4.32 -3.40 -19.07
C CYS A 175 -5.78 -3.83 -18.94
N THR A 176 -6.38 -4.29 -20.04
CA THR A 176 -7.79 -4.72 -20.08
C THR A 176 -7.92 -6.23 -20.00
N ASN A 177 -6.97 -6.99 -20.57
CA ASN A 177 -7.02 -8.45 -20.54
C ASN A 177 -5.64 -9.08 -20.69
N LEU A 178 -5.54 -10.39 -20.45
CA LEU A 178 -4.38 -11.23 -20.75
C LEU A 178 -4.53 -11.88 -22.14
N ILE A 179 -3.41 -12.09 -22.82
CA ILE A 179 -3.34 -12.88 -24.04
C ILE A 179 -2.92 -14.29 -23.65
N LEU A 180 -3.86 -15.24 -23.68
CA LEU A 180 -3.62 -16.64 -23.38
C LEU A 180 -3.66 -17.50 -24.66
N GLU A 181 -2.63 -18.29 -24.88
CA GLU A 181 -2.53 -19.24 -25.99
C GLU A 181 -2.18 -20.63 -25.42
N ASN A 182 -3.06 -21.60 -25.58
CA ASN A 182 -2.87 -22.96 -25.10
C ASN A 182 -2.51 -23.04 -23.60
N GLY A 183 -3.15 -22.23 -22.77
CA GLY A 183 -2.91 -22.15 -21.31
C GLY A 183 -1.63 -21.42 -20.91
N VAL A 184 -0.93 -20.80 -21.85
CA VAL A 184 0.28 -20.00 -21.58
C VAL A 184 0.00 -18.52 -21.81
N CYS A 185 0.34 -17.69 -20.83
CA CYS A 185 0.23 -16.23 -20.99
C CYS A 185 1.32 -15.73 -21.95
N ARG A 186 0.91 -15.04 -23.00
CA ARG A 186 1.76 -14.51 -24.09
C ARG A 186 1.85 -13.00 -24.11
N GLY A 187 1.16 -12.32 -23.23
CA GLY A 187 1.14 -10.86 -23.18
C GLY A 187 -0.14 -10.31 -22.58
N VAL A 188 -0.39 -9.07 -22.86
CA VAL A 188 -1.53 -8.30 -22.36
C VAL A 188 -2.18 -7.48 -23.45
N ILE A 189 -3.47 -7.18 -23.29
CA ILE A 189 -4.21 -6.23 -24.11
C ILE A 189 -4.23 -4.90 -23.36
N VAL A 190 -3.81 -3.84 -24.03
CA VAL A 190 -3.64 -2.50 -23.46
C VAL A 190 -4.56 -1.52 -24.16
N ASP A 191 -5.26 -0.71 -23.37
CA ASP A 191 -6.09 0.41 -23.82
C ASP A 191 -5.46 1.75 -23.42
N SER A 192 -5.23 2.58 -24.41
CA SER A 192 -4.71 3.95 -24.25
C SER A 192 -5.83 4.99 -24.04
N GLY A 193 -7.10 4.56 -23.98
CA GLY A 193 -8.27 5.45 -24.02
C GLY A 193 -8.62 5.97 -25.44
N LYS A 194 -7.77 5.70 -26.42
CA LYS A 194 -7.99 6.03 -27.83
C LYS A 194 -7.96 4.78 -28.74
N THR A 195 -7.06 3.89 -28.43
CA THR A 195 -6.84 2.65 -29.20
C THR A 195 -6.48 1.53 -28.24
N THR A 196 -6.92 0.32 -28.60
CA THR A 196 -6.55 -0.92 -27.93
C THR A 196 -5.52 -1.66 -28.79
N PHE A 197 -4.48 -2.20 -28.16
CA PHE A 197 -3.42 -2.93 -28.86
C PHE A 197 -2.81 -4.03 -27.99
N ASP A 198 -2.20 -5.00 -28.65
CA ASP A 198 -1.54 -6.12 -28.01
C ASP A 198 -0.09 -5.78 -27.65
N VAL A 199 0.31 -6.17 -26.43
CA VAL A 199 1.69 -6.22 -25.99
C VAL A 199 2.07 -7.67 -25.76
N LYS A 200 2.82 -8.25 -26.69
CA LYS A 200 3.36 -9.61 -26.56
C LYS A 200 4.55 -9.61 -25.62
N ALA A 201 4.60 -10.60 -24.73
CA ALA A 201 5.68 -10.74 -23.73
C ALA A 201 5.94 -12.20 -23.40
N LYS A 202 7.19 -12.51 -23.03
CA LYS A 202 7.58 -13.84 -22.53
C LYS A 202 7.08 -14.05 -21.09
N HIS A 203 7.08 -12.97 -20.31
CA HIS A 203 6.65 -12.96 -18.91
C HIS A 203 5.69 -11.81 -18.65
N VAL A 204 4.63 -12.09 -17.91
CA VAL A 204 3.65 -11.10 -17.46
C VAL A 204 3.63 -11.08 -15.94
N VAL A 205 3.87 -9.92 -15.34
CA VAL A 205 3.79 -9.70 -13.91
C VAL A 205 2.56 -8.83 -13.62
N VAL A 206 1.61 -9.37 -12.86
CA VAL A 206 0.39 -8.63 -12.46
C VAL A 206 0.61 -8.03 -11.09
N ALA A 207 0.69 -6.69 -11.01
CA ALA A 207 1.02 -5.91 -9.81
C ALA A 207 0.02 -4.76 -9.59
N THR A 208 -1.26 -5.00 -9.83
CA THR A 208 -2.33 -3.99 -9.93
C THR A 208 -2.81 -3.43 -8.59
N GLY A 209 -2.43 -4.04 -7.47
CA GLY A 209 -2.81 -3.61 -6.13
C GLY A 209 -4.34 -3.55 -5.93
N ARG A 210 -4.79 -2.82 -4.88
CA ARG A 210 -6.21 -2.72 -4.54
C ARG A 210 -7.09 -2.09 -5.64
N ARG A 211 -6.53 -1.16 -6.41
CA ARG A 211 -7.28 -0.50 -7.52
C ARG A 211 -7.46 -1.37 -8.75
N GLY A 212 -6.84 -2.52 -8.78
CA GLY A 212 -7.03 -3.51 -9.84
C GLY A 212 -7.62 -4.82 -9.31
N ALA A 213 -8.16 -4.85 -8.09
CA ALA A 213 -8.69 -6.08 -7.50
C ALA A 213 -9.88 -6.63 -8.30
N ASP A 214 -10.86 -5.80 -8.63
CA ASP A 214 -12.05 -6.20 -9.41
C ASP A 214 -11.65 -6.69 -10.82
N TRP A 215 -10.69 -6.00 -11.44
CA TRP A 215 -10.13 -6.43 -12.72
C TRP A 215 -9.44 -7.80 -12.61
N LEU A 216 -8.61 -8.00 -11.57
CA LEU A 216 -7.92 -9.28 -11.36
C LEU A 216 -8.90 -10.42 -11.10
N GLU A 217 -9.95 -10.18 -10.32
CA GLU A 217 -11.02 -11.14 -10.09
C GLU A 217 -11.70 -11.53 -11.40
N SER A 218 -12.05 -10.55 -12.23
CA SER A 218 -12.65 -10.77 -13.54
C SER A 218 -11.74 -11.61 -14.45
N ILE A 219 -10.44 -11.32 -14.49
CA ILE A 219 -9.43 -12.08 -15.24
C ILE A 219 -9.33 -13.52 -14.71
N CYS A 220 -9.31 -13.70 -13.40
CA CYS A 220 -9.28 -15.04 -12.80
C CYS A 220 -10.51 -15.86 -13.18
N ALA A 221 -11.70 -15.24 -13.11
CA ALA A 221 -12.96 -15.89 -13.47
C ALA A 221 -13.00 -16.25 -14.99
N GLU A 222 -12.65 -15.29 -15.86
CA GLU A 222 -12.64 -15.48 -17.32
C GLU A 222 -11.72 -16.62 -17.76
N HIS A 223 -10.55 -16.72 -17.15
CA HIS A 223 -9.50 -17.67 -17.55
C HIS A 223 -9.42 -18.91 -16.67
N GLY A 224 -10.37 -19.13 -15.75
CA GLY A 224 -10.40 -20.29 -14.87
C GLY A 224 -9.20 -20.38 -13.91
N ILE A 225 -8.62 -19.26 -13.51
CA ILE A 225 -7.51 -19.19 -12.56
C ILE A 225 -8.08 -19.31 -11.15
N ALA A 226 -7.65 -20.33 -10.43
CA ALA A 226 -8.12 -20.58 -9.06
C ALA A 226 -7.71 -19.41 -8.13
N HIS A 227 -8.67 -18.91 -7.39
CA HIS A 227 -8.48 -17.83 -6.42
C HIS A 227 -9.42 -18.02 -5.23
N GLN A 228 -9.15 -17.32 -4.15
CA GLN A 228 -9.97 -17.38 -2.94
C GLN A 228 -10.02 -16.00 -2.27
N PRO A 229 -11.10 -15.69 -1.52
CA PRO A 229 -11.19 -14.48 -0.73
C PRO A 229 -10.04 -14.36 0.27
N GLY A 230 -9.44 -13.17 0.36
CA GLY A 230 -8.45 -12.87 1.38
C GLY A 230 -9.06 -12.44 2.71
N THR A 231 -8.19 -12.20 3.70
CA THR A 231 -8.60 -11.58 4.96
C THR A 231 -8.88 -10.09 4.75
N VAL A 232 -9.96 -9.59 5.32
CA VAL A 232 -10.34 -8.19 5.31
C VAL A 232 -10.35 -7.63 6.73
N ASP A 233 -9.76 -6.46 6.92
CA ASP A 233 -9.86 -5.70 8.16
C ASP A 233 -10.97 -4.66 8.02
N ILE A 234 -12.03 -4.80 8.83
CA ILE A 234 -13.15 -3.87 8.89
C ILE A 234 -13.13 -3.18 10.26
N GLY A 235 -13.40 -1.89 10.31
CA GLY A 235 -13.38 -1.19 11.57
C GLY A 235 -13.83 0.26 11.48
N VAL A 236 -13.49 1.01 12.52
CA VAL A 236 -13.86 2.42 12.66
C VAL A 236 -12.59 3.25 12.86
N ARG A 237 -12.63 4.49 12.39
CA ARG A 237 -11.64 5.50 12.78
C ARG A 237 -12.18 6.32 13.92
N VAL A 238 -11.43 6.37 15.00
CA VAL A 238 -11.76 7.11 16.21
C VAL A 238 -10.91 8.37 16.23
N GLU A 239 -11.54 9.49 16.56
CA GLU A 239 -10.87 10.77 16.77
C GLU A 239 -11.14 11.25 18.19
N VAL A 240 -10.10 11.60 18.91
CA VAL A 240 -10.14 12.09 20.29
C VAL A 240 -9.22 13.30 20.46
N ARG A 241 -9.43 14.08 21.50
CA ARG A 241 -8.52 15.18 21.84
C ARG A 241 -7.11 14.65 22.11
N ASN A 242 -6.09 15.41 21.74
CA ASN A 242 -4.68 15.03 21.95
C ASN A 242 -4.40 14.70 23.41
N GLU A 243 -5.01 15.41 24.34
CA GLU A 243 -4.84 15.23 25.78
C GLU A 243 -5.25 13.83 26.27
N VAL A 244 -6.23 13.20 25.60
CA VAL A 244 -6.67 11.83 25.92
C VAL A 244 -5.59 10.81 25.58
N MET A 245 -4.81 11.07 24.54
CA MET A 245 -3.77 10.16 24.05
C MET A 245 -2.35 10.60 24.44
N GLU A 246 -2.20 11.70 25.18
CA GLU A 246 -0.92 12.34 25.51
C GLU A 246 0.11 11.33 26.04
N THR A 247 -0.25 10.57 27.07
CA THR A 247 0.63 9.56 27.68
C THR A 247 1.19 8.54 26.68
N VAL A 248 0.42 8.25 25.60
CA VAL A 248 0.85 7.31 24.57
C VAL A 248 1.64 8.04 23.50
N ASN A 249 1.13 9.20 23.05
CA ASN A 249 1.70 9.98 21.94
C ASN A 249 3.11 10.52 22.26
N GLU A 250 3.40 10.85 23.51
CA GLU A 250 4.73 11.32 23.95
C GLU A 250 5.79 10.22 23.96
N VAL A 251 5.36 8.96 24.03
CA VAL A 251 6.26 7.80 24.20
C VAL A 251 6.38 6.97 22.94
N LEU A 252 5.29 6.83 22.19
CA LEU A 252 5.20 5.99 20.99
C LEU A 252 4.78 6.81 19.79
N TYR A 253 5.55 6.72 18.71
CA TYR A 253 5.17 7.29 17.43
C TYR A 253 3.88 6.64 16.87
N GLU A 254 3.78 5.33 16.98
CA GLU A 254 2.58 4.56 16.68
C GLU A 254 2.38 3.46 17.73
N SER A 255 1.21 3.43 18.37
CA SER A 255 0.85 2.37 19.32
C SER A 255 0.07 1.27 18.62
N LYS A 256 0.75 0.16 18.32
CA LYS A 256 0.09 -1.01 17.74
C LYS A 256 -0.30 -1.97 18.85
N LEU A 257 -1.57 -1.91 19.24
CA LEU A 257 -2.17 -2.81 20.23
C LEU A 257 -2.97 -3.90 19.53
N ILE A 258 -2.83 -5.14 19.98
CA ILE A 258 -3.59 -6.30 19.47
C ILE A 258 -4.32 -6.94 20.64
N GLY A 259 -5.58 -7.28 20.42
CA GLY A 259 -6.42 -7.99 21.38
C GLY A 259 -7.39 -8.94 20.72
N TYR A 260 -8.02 -9.80 21.54
CA TYR A 260 -8.97 -10.82 21.11
C TYR A 260 -10.21 -10.74 22.00
N PRO A 261 -11.06 -9.71 21.85
CA PRO A 261 -12.19 -9.46 22.75
C PRO A 261 -13.24 -10.56 22.66
N GLN A 262 -13.86 -10.84 23.81
CA GLN A 262 -15.03 -11.71 23.88
C GLN A 262 -16.24 -11.02 23.26
N PRO A 263 -17.26 -11.75 22.75
CA PRO A 263 -17.37 -13.22 22.73
C PRO A 263 -16.70 -13.90 21.52
N PHE A 264 -16.41 -13.15 20.45
CA PHE A 264 -16.03 -13.73 19.14
C PHE A 264 -14.55 -14.05 19.03
N ARG A 265 -13.70 -13.43 19.84
CA ARG A 265 -12.22 -13.58 19.82
C ARG A 265 -11.56 -13.29 18.46
N ASN A 266 -12.19 -12.51 17.62
CA ASN A 266 -11.56 -12.01 16.42
C ASN A 266 -10.35 -11.14 16.79
N LYS A 267 -9.34 -11.15 15.95
CA LYS A 267 -8.19 -10.27 16.12
C LYS A 267 -8.62 -8.82 15.91
N VAL A 268 -8.54 -8.01 16.95
CA VAL A 268 -8.75 -6.56 16.89
C VAL A 268 -7.42 -5.87 17.12
N ARG A 269 -7.15 -4.84 16.32
CA ARG A 269 -5.90 -4.07 16.43
C ARG A 269 -6.10 -2.59 16.21
N THR A 270 -5.26 -1.79 16.83
CA THR A 270 -5.10 -0.38 16.44
C THR A 270 -4.30 -0.29 15.15
N PHE A 271 -4.54 0.75 14.37
CA PHE A 271 -3.86 0.98 13.10
C PHE A 271 -3.76 2.47 12.77
N CYS A 272 -2.66 2.89 12.19
CA CYS A 272 -2.44 4.23 11.67
C CYS A 272 -2.83 5.34 12.68
N GLN A 273 -2.14 5.39 13.79
CA GLN A 273 -2.27 6.47 14.78
C GLN A 273 -1.64 7.76 14.25
N ASN A 274 -2.35 8.87 14.38
CA ASN A 274 -1.94 10.17 13.86
C ASN A 274 -2.12 11.25 14.95
N PRO A 275 -1.12 11.48 15.79
CA PRO A 275 -1.15 12.58 16.75
C PRO A 275 -1.18 13.93 16.04
N GLY A 276 -2.10 14.82 16.41
CA GLY A 276 -2.30 16.11 15.74
C GLY A 276 -2.70 15.96 14.27
N GLY A 277 -3.21 14.81 13.85
CA GLY A 277 -3.57 14.49 12.47
C GLY A 277 -5.01 14.85 12.11
N PHE A 278 -5.37 14.58 10.88
CA PHE A 278 -6.69 14.85 10.32
C PHE A 278 -7.30 13.56 9.77
N VAL A 279 -8.60 13.40 9.93
CA VAL A 279 -9.36 12.35 9.23
C VAL A 279 -9.60 12.78 7.79
N SER A 280 -9.35 11.88 6.85
CA SER A 280 -9.59 12.10 5.42
C SER A 280 -10.45 11.00 4.83
N GLN A 281 -11.29 11.37 3.87
CA GLN A 281 -12.08 10.44 3.09
C GLN A 281 -11.29 9.98 1.87
N GLU A 282 -11.35 8.70 1.58
CA GLU A 282 -10.85 8.08 0.35
C GLU A 282 -12.03 7.47 -0.40
N ASN A 283 -12.16 7.82 -1.68
CA ASN A 283 -13.21 7.28 -2.54
C ASN A 283 -12.63 6.15 -3.40
N TYR A 284 -13.35 5.06 -3.46
CA TYR A 284 -13.09 3.89 -4.30
C TYR A 284 -14.17 3.76 -5.37
N ASP A 285 -14.01 2.76 -6.22
CA ASP A 285 -15.02 2.42 -7.22
C ASP A 285 -16.31 1.91 -6.54
N ASN A 286 -17.41 1.83 -7.27
CA ASN A 286 -18.73 1.39 -6.76
C ASN A 286 -19.28 2.25 -5.60
N ASP A 287 -18.99 3.56 -5.61
CA ASP A 287 -19.44 4.53 -4.60
C ASP A 287 -19.01 4.19 -3.15
N LEU A 288 -18.00 3.35 -2.99
CA LEU A 288 -17.43 3.04 -1.69
C LEU A 288 -16.56 4.19 -1.19
N ALA A 289 -16.84 4.67 0.00
CA ALA A 289 -16.00 5.64 0.71
C ALA A 289 -15.48 5.03 2.01
N VAL A 290 -14.19 5.18 2.25
CA VAL A 290 -13.53 4.81 3.51
C VAL A 290 -12.86 6.03 4.13
N VAL A 291 -12.50 5.94 5.40
CA VAL A 291 -11.77 7.00 6.10
C VAL A 291 -10.36 6.56 6.43
N ASN A 292 -9.42 7.49 6.26
CA ASN A 292 -8.03 7.32 6.60
C ASN A 292 -7.55 8.46 7.50
N GLY A 293 -6.34 8.36 8.06
CA GLY A 293 -5.70 9.44 8.81
C GLY A 293 -4.51 10.00 8.05
N HIS A 294 -4.33 11.32 8.14
CA HIS A 294 -3.16 12.02 7.61
C HIS A 294 -2.43 12.77 8.73
N ALA A 295 -1.13 12.59 8.83
CA ALA A 295 -0.26 13.36 9.69
C ALA A 295 0.60 14.28 8.80
N TYR A 296 0.42 15.58 8.93
CA TYR A 296 1.27 16.58 8.31
C TYR A 296 2.40 16.99 9.24
N LYS A 297 3.55 17.34 8.68
CA LYS A 297 4.70 17.74 9.48
C LYS A 297 4.46 19.09 10.17
N GLU A 298 3.93 20.06 9.44
CA GLU A 298 3.74 21.43 9.89
C GLU A 298 2.32 21.76 10.36
N LYS A 299 1.30 21.13 9.73
CA LYS A 299 -0.11 21.39 10.06
C LYS A 299 -0.62 20.39 11.08
N LYS A 300 -1.00 20.86 12.26
CA LYS A 300 -1.53 20.03 13.35
C LYS A 300 -2.97 20.38 13.68
N SER A 301 -3.75 19.34 14.05
CA SER A 301 -5.07 19.47 14.67
C SER A 301 -4.97 19.34 16.20
N PRO A 302 -6.02 19.73 16.95
CA PRO A 302 -6.06 19.48 18.38
C PRO A 302 -6.38 18.02 18.74
N ASN A 303 -6.47 17.13 17.75
CA ASN A 303 -6.95 15.78 17.93
C ASN A 303 -5.92 14.73 17.49
N THR A 304 -5.98 13.56 18.12
CA THR A 304 -5.36 12.33 17.65
C THR A 304 -6.42 11.43 17.04
N ASN A 305 -6.16 10.84 15.89
CA ASN A 305 -7.04 9.83 15.32
C ASN A 305 -6.29 8.52 15.09
N LEU A 306 -7.01 7.40 15.22
CA LEU A 306 -6.52 6.06 14.97
C LEU A 306 -7.66 5.15 14.48
N ALA A 307 -7.32 4.13 13.71
CA ALA A 307 -8.29 3.10 13.36
C ALA A 307 -8.27 1.97 14.39
N ILE A 308 -9.44 1.40 14.67
CA ILE A 308 -9.61 0.13 15.37
C ILE A 308 -10.18 -0.84 14.35
N LEU A 309 -9.42 -1.84 13.98
CA LEU A 309 -9.71 -2.79 12.93
C LEU A 309 -9.92 -4.19 13.48
N CYS A 310 -10.93 -4.88 12.98
CA CYS A 310 -11.23 -6.28 13.26
C CYS A 310 -10.95 -7.10 12.00
N SER A 311 -10.13 -8.14 12.12
CA SER A 311 -9.81 -9.03 11.00
C SER A 311 -10.91 -10.05 10.78
N HIS A 312 -11.36 -10.18 9.53
CA HIS A 312 -12.39 -11.11 9.10
C HIS A 312 -11.86 -12.03 8.00
N ASN A 313 -12.17 -13.31 8.11
CA ASN A 313 -11.97 -14.30 7.07
C ASN A 313 -13.33 -14.72 6.55
N PHE A 314 -13.47 -14.80 5.25
CA PHE A 314 -14.70 -15.27 4.61
C PHE A 314 -14.54 -16.77 4.31
N ASN A 315 -15.29 -17.59 5.05
CA ASN A 315 -15.38 -19.03 4.82
C ASN A 315 -16.76 -19.36 4.24
N VAL A 316 -16.93 -20.58 3.69
CA VAL A 316 -18.24 -21.11 3.27
C VAL A 316 -19.28 -20.85 4.39
N PRO A 317 -20.46 -20.29 4.09
CA PRO A 317 -21.01 -19.91 2.79
C PRO A 317 -20.66 -18.49 2.32
N PHE A 318 -19.78 -17.78 2.99
CA PHE A 318 -19.40 -16.38 2.73
C PHE A 318 -18.09 -16.25 1.92
N ASP A 319 -17.73 -17.32 1.20
CA ASP A 319 -16.55 -17.37 0.32
C ASP A 319 -16.78 -16.72 -1.05
N GLN A 320 -18.02 -16.30 -1.35
CA GLN A 320 -18.33 -15.55 -2.55
C GLN A 320 -17.97 -14.07 -2.34
N PRO A 321 -17.56 -13.34 -3.41
CA PRO A 321 -17.35 -11.91 -3.33
C PRO A 321 -18.61 -11.22 -2.77
N ILE A 322 -18.51 -10.67 -1.58
CA ILE A 322 -19.57 -9.86 -1.02
C ILE A 322 -19.38 -8.47 -1.63
N ALA A 323 -20.31 -8.06 -2.48
CA ALA A 323 -20.40 -6.67 -2.86
C ALA A 323 -20.51 -5.84 -1.57
N TYR A 324 -19.60 -4.92 -1.36
CA TYR A 324 -19.64 -4.06 -0.18
C TYR A 324 -21.00 -3.34 -0.16
N ALA A 325 -21.80 -3.69 0.82
CA ALA A 325 -23.06 -3.02 1.06
C ALA A 325 -22.85 -1.68 1.75
#